data_11dd110f871dd1a95590a29e2354e035
#
_entry.id   11dd110f871dd1a95590a29e2354e035
#
_cell.length_a   1.000
_cell.length_b   1.000
_cell.length_c   1.000
_cell.angle_alpha   90.00
_cell.angle_beta   90.00
_cell.angle_gamma   90.00
#
_symmetry.space_group_name_H-M   'P 1'
#
loop_
_entity.id
_entity.type
_entity.pdbx_description
1 polymer ?
#
loop_
_entity_poly.entity_id
_entity_poly.type
_entity_poly.pdbx_seq_one_letter_code
_entity_poly.pdbx_strand_id
1 'polypeptide(L)'
;MHLFEPQCVAPTSCLLGQSPVWSPSEGLLWWVDPNRAKLHRYNPKTGNARRYDLPLKASVIALSQGELLMAGELEVGFFDPSTEEYTRLVTLENEAPGNRINAGGVAPDGSFWFATMDGHEADARSAWYRFAPDRSIHPLNVKPIVIPSTACFSPDGSVFYTCDTTEQEIHAFDVEEGARLTNRRIFTTTSSGAGYPDGSTVDSEGHL
;
A
#
# COMPACT_ATOMS: atom_id res chain seq x y z
N MET A 1 14.42 -23.43 8.15
CA MET A 1 14.25 -22.11 7.52
C MET A 1 15.35 -21.94 6.49
N HIS A 2 15.02 -21.92 5.19
CA HIS A 2 16.02 -21.63 4.16
C HIS A 2 16.20 -20.11 4.10
N LEU A 3 17.38 -19.63 4.47
CA LEU A 3 17.76 -18.23 4.29
C LEU A 3 18.21 -18.08 2.83
N PHE A 4 17.46 -17.32 2.06
CA PHE A 4 17.86 -16.92 0.71
C PHE A 4 18.67 -15.63 0.82
N GLU A 5 19.83 -15.59 0.18
CA GLU A 5 20.56 -14.34 0.03
C GLU A 5 19.85 -13.47 -1.02
N PRO A 6 19.45 -12.23 -0.66
CA PRO A 6 18.80 -11.33 -1.61
C PRO A 6 19.79 -10.91 -2.70
N GLN A 7 19.30 -10.85 -3.94
CA GLN A 7 20.08 -10.36 -5.08
C GLN A 7 19.45 -9.10 -5.64
N CYS A 8 20.25 -8.07 -5.87
CA CYS A 8 19.79 -6.85 -6.53
C CYS A 8 19.58 -7.14 -8.02
N VAL A 9 18.34 -7.16 -8.48
CA VAL A 9 17.98 -7.41 -9.89
C VAL A 9 17.77 -6.12 -10.69
N ALA A 10 17.53 -4.99 -10.03
CA ALA A 10 17.33 -3.68 -10.66
C ALA A 10 17.91 -2.57 -9.78
N PRO A 11 19.14 -2.08 -10.03
CA PRO A 11 19.80 -1.07 -9.20
C PRO A 11 19.26 0.33 -9.55
N THR A 12 18.03 0.65 -9.15
CA THR A 12 17.34 1.90 -9.48
C THR A 12 17.66 3.06 -8.54
N SER A 13 18.35 2.79 -7.43
CA SER A 13 18.78 3.79 -6.44
C SER A 13 17.62 4.66 -5.93
N CYS A 14 16.46 4.07 -5.64
CA CYS A 14 15.32 4.78 -5.05
C CYS A 14 15.71 5.44 -3.73
N LEU A 15 15.17 6.62 -3.46
CA LEU A 15 15.25 7.25 -2.13
C LEU A 15 14.33 6.52 -1.14
N LEU A 16 13.15 6.12 -1.63
CA LEU A 16 12.16 5.36 -0.87
C LEU A 16 11.41 4.42 -1.84
N GLY A 17 11.97 3.23 -2.08
CA GLY A 17 11.29 2.22 -2.90
C GLY A 17 10.20 1.52 -2.09
N GLN A 18 8.94 1.63 -2.52
CA GLN A 18 7.81 1.04 -1.80
C GLN A 18 6.68 0.59 -2.71
N SER A 19 5.69 -0.10 -2.14
CA SER A 19 4.50 -0.64 -2.81
C SER A 19 4.84 -1.52 -4.02
N PRO A 20 5.65 -2.59 -3.86
CA PRO A 20 5.91 -3.49 -4.98
C PRO A 20 4.65 -4.29 -5.33
N VAL A 21 4.32 -4.32 -6.64
CA VAL A 21 3.17 -5.04 -7.17
C VAL A 21 3.59 -5.87 -8.37
N TRP A 22 3.27 -7.16 -8.32
CA TRP A 22 3.50 -8.08 -9.42
C TRP A 22 2.29 -8.13 -10.34
N SER A 23 2.50 -7.92 -11.65
CA SER A 23 1.49 -8.11 -12.70
C SER A 23 1.64 -9.50 -13.33
N PRO A 24 0.81 -10.49 -12.97
CA PRO A 24 0.93 -11.84 -13.52
C PRO A 24 0.65 -11.90 -15.03
N SER A 25 -0.28 -11.08 -15.52
CA SER A 25 -0.65 -11.04 -16.94
C SER A 25 0.45 -10.48 -17.83
N GLU A 26 1.24 -9.53 -17.33
CA GLU A 26 2.34 -8.91 -18.07
C GLU A 26 3.69 -9.56 -17.74
N GLY A 27 3.81 -10.21 -16.58
CA GLY A 27 5.09 -10.72 -16.06
C GLY A 27 6.02 -9.57 -15.65
N LEU A 28 5.48 -8.53 -15.05
CA LEU A 28 6.19 -7.31 -14.68
C LEU A 28 6.07 -7.03 -13.19
N LEU A 29 7.15 -6.54 -12.60
CA LEU A 29 7.16 -5.97 -11.26
C LEU A 29 7.09 -4.45 -11.35
N TRP A 30 6.17 -3.85 -10.59
CA TRP A 30 6.00 -2.41 -10.47
C TRP A 30 6.28 -1.96 -9.05
N TRP A 31 6.82 -0.76 -8.84
CA TRP A 31 6.97 -0.11 -7.54
C TRP A 31 7.11 1.40 -7.71
N VAL A 32 6.97 2.15 -6.62
CA VAL A 32 7.10 3.61 -6.63
C VAL A 32 8.28 4.10 -5.79
N ASP A 33 8.74 5.30 -6.10
CA ASP A 33 9.63 6.13 -5.29
C ASP A 33 8.94 7.48 -5.07
N PRO A 34 8.12 7.62 -4.01
CA PRO A 34 7.36 8.84 -3.73
C PRO A 34 8.27 10.06 -3.52
N ASN A 35 9.46 9.87 -2.95
CA ASN A 35 10.38 10.97 -2.71
C ASN A 35 10.95 11.60 -3.99
N ARG A 36 10.88 10.87 -5.10
CA ARG A 36 11.27 11.36 -6.44
C ARG A 36 10.09 11.48 -7.39
N ALA A 37 8.88 11.18 -6.97
CA ALA A 37 7.69 11.09 -7.82
C ALA A 37 7.96 10.21 -9.06
N LYS A 38 8.39 8.95 -8.83
CA LYS A 38 8.71 7.99 -9.89
C LYS A 38 7.94 6.71 -9.73
N LEU A 39 7.53 6.16 -10.87
CA LEU A 39 7.08 4.78 -11.02
C LEU A 39 8.21 3.98 -11.70
N HIS A 40 8.46 2.80 -11.20
CA HIS A 40 9.43 1.87 -11.75
C HIS A 40 8.76 0.59 -12.23
N ARG A 41 9.32 0.02 -13.28
CA ARG A 41 8.91 -1.27 -13.84
C ARG A 41 10.13 -2.13 -14.13
N TYR A 42 10.05 -3.42 -13.82
CA TYR A 42 11.08 -4.39 -14.12
C TYR A 42 10.49 -5.63 -14.77
N ASN A 43 11.14 -6.11 -15.83
CA ASN A 43 10.81 -7.36 -16.50
C ASN A 43 11.89 -8.41 -16.17
N PRO A 44 11.60 -9.42 -15.33
CA PRO A 44 12.60 -10.42 -14.95
C PRO A 44 13.02 -11.36 -16.09
N LYS A 45 12.20 -11.50 -17.15
CA LYS A 45 12.55 -12.33 -18.30
C LYS A 45 13.61 -11.69 -19.19
N THR A 46 13.60 -10.36 -19.29
CA THR A 46 14.53 -9.61 -20.17
C THR A 46 15.60 -8.85 -19.41
N GLY A 47 15.45 -8.68 -18.09
CA GLY A 47 16.31 -7.85 -17.26
C GLY A 47 16.06 -6.34 -17.44
N ASN A 48 15.10 -5.94 -18.26
CA ASN A 48 14.86 -4.54 -18.56
C ASN A 48 14.10 -3.84 -17.44
N ALA A 49 14.63 -2.68 -17.03
CA ALA A 49 13.94 -1.74 -16.14
C ALA A 49 13.54 -0.49 -16.92
N ARG A 50 12.38 0.07 -16.57
CA ARG A 50 11.89 1.37 -17.07
C ARG A 50 11.44 2.23 -15.90
N ARG A 51 11.54 3.55 -16.05
CA ARG A 51 11.10 4.55 -15.09
C ARG A 51 10.19 5.54 -15.78
N TYR A 52 9.17 5.99 -15.04
CA TYR A 52 8.20 7.00 -15.47
C TYR A 52 8.21 8.16 -14.48
N ASP A 53 7.97 9.37 -14.97
CA ASP A 53 7.72 10.53 -14.16
C ASP A 53 6.26 10.56 -13.73
N LEU A 54 5.99 10.81 -12.45
CA LEU A 54 4.63 10.91 -11.94
C LEU A 54 4.30 12.36 -11.61
N PRO A 55 3.04 12.79 -11.82
CA PRO A 55 2.60 14.14 -11.45
C PRO A 55 2.35 14.30 -9.93
N LEU A 56 2.38 13.19 -9.17
CA LEU A 56 2.17 13.16 -7.73
C LEU A 56 3.19 12.26 -7.05
N LYS A 57 3.35 12.41 -5.74
CA LYS A 57 4.13 11.52 -4.89
C LYS A 57 3.29 10.30 -4.50
N ALA A 58 3.10 9.36 -5.44
CA ALA A 58 2.37 8.14 -5.17
C ALA A 58 3.11 7.28 -4.14
N SER A 59 2.42 6.88 -3.08
CA SER A 59 2.93 6.00 -2.03
C SER A 59 2.43 4.57 -2.16
N VAL A 60 1.28 4.38 -2.79
CA VAL A 60 0.67 3.07 -2.98
C VAL A 60 0.21 2.91 -4.42
N ILE A 61 0.42 1.71 -4.96
CA ILE A 61 -0.11 1.31 -6.26
C ILE A 61 -0.85 -0.02 -6.18
N ALA A 62 -1.81 -0.18 -7.08
CA ALA A 62 -2.53 -1.43 -7.27
C ALA A 62 -2.80 -1.66 -8.77
N LEU A 63 -2.99 -2.92 -9.15
CA LEU A 63 -3.37 -3.28 -10.51
C LEU A 63 -4.89 -3.36 -10.61
N SER A 64 -5.48 -2.69 -11.59
CA SER A 64 -6.89 -2.73 -11.89
C SER A 64 -7.10 -2.84 -13.40
N GLN A 65 -7.51 -4.00 -13.90
CA GLN A 65 -7.89 -4.23 -15.30
C GLN A 65 -6.84 -3.77 -16.35
N GLY A 66 -5.55 -3.85 -16.00
CA GLY A 66 -4.45 -3.43 -16.89
C GLY A 66 -4.01 -1.98 -16.71
N GLU A 67 -4.69 -1.21 -15.86
CA GLU A 67 -4.29 0.13 -15.42
C GLU A 67 -3.65 0.08 -14.03
N LEU A 68 -2.85 1.08 -13.71
CA LEU A 68 -2.27 1.26 -12.39
C LEU A 68 -3.11 2.27 -11.60
N LEU A 69 -3.84 1.77 -10.59
CA LEU A 69 -4.43 2.63 -9.58
C LEU A 69 -3.30 3.13 -8.67
N MET A 70 -3.24 4.43 -8.46
CA MET A 70 -2.23 5.09 -7.62
C MET A 70 -2.90 5.91 -6.54
N ALA A 71 -2.32 5.88 -5.36
CA ALA A 71 -2.71 6.73 -4.24
C ALA A 71 -1.48 7.41 -3.66
N GLY A 72 -1.56 8.72 -3.46
CA GLY A 72 -0.46 9.53 -2.91
C GLY A 72 -0.89 10.94 -2.62
N GLU A 73 -0.10 11.68 -1.84
CA GLU A 73 -0.55 12.95 -1.29
C GLU A 73 -1.95 12.78 -0.66
N LEU A 74 -2.99 13.39 -1.18
CA LEU A 74 -4.39 13.21 -0.75
C LEU A 74 -5.31 12.88 -1.93
N GLU A 75 -4.82 12.14 -2.92
CA GLU A 75 -5.63 11.78 -4.08
C GLU A 75 -5.42 10.34 -4.53
N VAL A 76 -6.43 9.82 -5.24
CA VAL A 76 -6.42 8.51 -5.90
C VAL A 76 -6.74 8.71 -7.37
N GLY A 77 -6.03 8.03 -8.24
CA GLY A 77 -6.25 8.09 -9.68
C GLY A 77 -5.65 6.93 -10.45
N PHE A 78 -5.91 6.87 -11.73
CA PHE A 78 -5.30 5.91 -12.65
C PHE A 78 -4.13 6.52 -13.42
N PHE A 79 -3.09 5.73 -13.59
CA PHE A 79 -1.97 6.04 -14.46
C PHE A 79 -1.90 5.01 -15.59
N ASP A 80 -1.87 5.49 -16.81
CA ASP A 80 -1.65 4.67 -18.00
C ASP A 80 -0.16 4.71 -18.41
N PRO A 81 0.60 3.60 -18.24
CA PRO A 81 2.01 3.57 -18.59
C PRO A 81 2.28 3.67 -20.10
N SER A 82 1.27 3.51 -20.95
CA SER A 82 1.41 3.58 -22.41
C SER A 82 1.36 5.01 -22.95
N THR A 83 0.52 5.85 -22.35
CA THR A 83 0.38 7.28 -22.68
C THR A 83 1.12 8.19 -21.71
N GLU A 84 1.50 7.65 -20.54
CA GLU A 84 2.06 8.38 -19.39
C GLU A 84 1.08 9.43 -18.82
N GLU A 85 -0.22 9.22 -19.03
CA GLU A 85 -1.28 10.10 -18.54
C GLU A 85 -1.77 9.64 -17.17
N TYR A 86 -2.03 10.60 -16.29
CA TYR A 86 -2.65 10.39 -14.99
C TYR A 86 -4.05 11.01 -14.97
N THR A 87 -5.03 10.19 -14.61
CA THR A 87 -6.41 10.62 -14.45
C THR A 87 -6.80 10.55 -12.98
N ARG A 88 -6.93 11.72 -12.34
CA ARG A 88 -7.41 11.80 -10.96
C ARG A 88 -8.89 11.39 -10.87
N LEU A 89 -9.20 10.51 -9.92
CA LEU A 89 -10.57 10.04 -9.66
C LEU A 89 -11.19 10.78 -8.48
N VAL A 90 -10.41 10.98 -7.41
CA VAL A 90 -10.91 11.56 -6.17
C VAL A 90 -9.79 12.28 -5.41
N THR A 91 -10.18 13.30 -4.65
CA THR A 91 -9.32 14.02 -3.70
C THR A 91 -9.96 13.93 -2.30
N LEU A 92 -9.14 13.70 -1.29
CA LEU A 92 -9.57 13.64 0.12
C LEU A 92 -9.55 15.05 0.73
N GLU A 93 -10.53 15.89 0.36
CA GLU A 93 -10.54 17.32 0.70
C GLU A 93 -10.74 17.60 2.20
N ASN A 94 -11.34 16.65 2.92
CA ASN A 94 -11.67 16.80 4.34
C ASN A 94 -10.57 16.33 5.30
N GLU A 95 -9.44 15.89 4.75
CA GLU A 95 -8.30 15.45 5.55
C GLU A 95 -7.58 16.63 6.21
N ALA A 96 -6.94 16.34 7.34
CA ALA A 96 -6.15 17.34 8.04
C ALA A 96 -5.04 17.90 7.13
N PRO A 97 -4.84 19.23 7.09
CA PRO A 97 -3.75 19.81 6.34
C PRO A 97 -2.40 19.19 6.72
N GLY A 98 -1.60 18.86 5.71
CA GLY A 98 -0.30 18.22 5.88
C GLY A 98 -0.35 16.68 5.96
N ASN A 99 -1.53 16.05 5.95
CA ASN A 99 -1.63 14.61 5.80
C ASN A 99 -1.25 14.16 4.38
N ARG A 100 -0.83 12.91 4.27
CA ARG A 100 -0.55 12.21 3.01
C ARG A 100 -1.00 10.75 3.08
N ILE A 101 -1.27 10.13 1.96
CA ILE A 101 -1.47 8.67 1.90
C ILE A 101 -0.12 7.97 2.08
N ASN A 102 -0.10 6.88 2.87
CA ASN A 102 1.12 6.11 3.13
C ASN A 102 0.99 4.63 2.83
N ALA A 103 -0.02 3.96 3.37
CA ALA A 103 -0.22 2.53 3.23
C ALA A 103 -1.45 2.21 2.40
N GLY A 104 -1.49 1.03 1.79
CA GLY A 104 -2.68 0.54 1.12
C GLY A 104 -2.48 -0.83 0.50
N GLY A 105 -3.60 -1.48 0.20
CA GLY A 105 -3.66 -2.80 -0.39
C GLY A 105 -5.02 -3.09 -1.02
N VAL A 106 -5.09 -4.12 -1.84
CA VAL A 106 -6.33 -4.56 -2.49
C VAL A 106 -6.96 -5.66 -1.65
N ALA A 107 -8.21 -5.48 -1.29
CA ALA A 107 -9.00 -6.50 -0.62
C ALA A 107 -9.49 -7.55 -1.63
N PRO A 108 -9.83 -8.79 -1.19
CA PRO A 108 -10.32 -9.84 -2.08
C PRO A 108 -11.61 -9.51 -2.83
N ASP A 109 -12.42 -8.56 -2.34
CA ASP A 109 -13.61 -8.05 -3.03
C ASP A 109 -13.28 -7.05 -4.17
N GLY A 110 -11.99 -6.79 -4.42
CA GLY A 110 -11.52 -5.83 -5.43
C GLY A 110 -11.51 -4.37 -4.96
N SER A 111 -11.93 -4.07 -3.73
CA SER A 111 -11.81 -2.72 -3.19
C SER A 111 -10.37 -2.41 -2.82
N PHE A 112 -9.98 -1.14 -2.96
CA PHE A 112 -8.67 -0.66 -2.58
C PHE A 112 -8.77 0.05 -1.23
N TRP A 113 -8.04 -0.47 -0.24
CA TRP A 113 -7.99 0.09 1.11
C TRP A 113 -6.69 0.86 1.29
N PHE A 114 -6.76 2.04 1.84
CA PHE A 114 -5.59 2.88 2.05
C PHE A 114 -5.73 3.76 3.29
N ALA A 115 -4.61 4.22 3.82
CA ALA A 115 -4.55 5.07 4.98
C ALA A 115 -3.81 6.37 4.70
N THR A 116 -4.34 7.47 5.26
CA THR A 116 -3.61 8.72 5.40
C THR A 116 -2.81 8.73 6.70
N MET A 117 -1.83 9.62 6.80
CA MET A 117 -1.03 9.88 8.00
C MET A 117 -0.59 11.33 8.05
N ASP A 118 -0.10 11.77 9.21
CA ASP A 118 0.61 13.02 9.33
C ASP A 118 1.90 13.03 8.49
N GLY A 119 2.03 13.98 7.57
CA GLY A 119 3.22 14.11 6.72
C GLY A 119 4.51 14.41 7.49
N HIS A 120 4.41 14.84 8.75
CA HIS A 120 5.53 15.06 9.65
C HIS A 120 5.84 13.85 10.55
N GLU A 121 5.03 12.79 10.47
CA GLU A 121 5.20 11.54 11.24
C GLU A 121 5.21 11.75 12.78
N ALA A 122 4.51 12.78 13.25
CA ALA A 122 4.52 13.20 14.64
C ALA A 122 3.25 12.84 15.40
N ASP A 123 2.10 13.01 14.76
CA ASP A 123 0.79 12.91 15.39
C ASP A 123 0.00 11.69 14.89
N ALA A 124 -0.75 11.05 15.80
CA ALA A 124 -1.69 9.98 15.45
C ALA A 124 -2.94 10.58 14.78
N ARG A 125 -2.84 10.94 13.51
CA ARG A 125 -3.91 11.58 12.70
C ARG A 125 -4.30 10.77 11.48
N SER A 126 -3.96 9.48 11.43
CA SER A 126 -4.31 8.63 10.30
C SER A 126 -5.81 8.39 10.20
N ALA A 127 -6.28 8.20 8.97
CA ALA A 127 -7.61 7.70 8.68
C ALA A 127 -7.51 6.61 7.60
N TRP A 128 -8.26 5.52 7.79
CA TRP A 128 -8.36 4.45 6.82
C TRP A 128 -9.60 4.61 5.97
N TYR A 129 -9.46 4.32 4.68
CA TYR A 129 -10.51 4.41 3.68
C TYR A 129 -10.60 3.15 2.83
N ARG A 130 -11.81 2.82 2.42
CA ARG A 130 -12.11 1.83 1.39
C ARG A 130 -12.57 2.57 0.14
N PHE A 131 -11.84 2.45 -0.95
CA PHE A 131 -12.25 2.85 -2.30
C PHE A 131 -12.88 1.64 -2.97
N ALA A 132 -14.19 1.69 -3.14
CA ALA A 132 -14.97 0.58 -3.66
C ALA A 132 -14.90 0.49 -5.20
N PRO A 133 -15.26 -0.66 -5.81
CA PRO A 133 -15.27 -0.81 -7.27
C PRO A 133 -16.19 0.16 -8.01
N ASP A 134 -17.24 0.66 -7.35
CA ASP A 134 -18.13 1.70 -7.86
C ASP A 134 -17.56 3.12 -7.75
N ARG A 135 -16.30 3.23 -7.30
CA ARG A 135 -15.53 4.46 -7.08
C ARG A 135 -16.01 5.32 -5.88
N SER A 136 -16.88 4.80 -5.04
CA SER A 136 -17.21 5.44 -3.77
C SER A 136 -16.10 5.27 -2.73
N ILE A 137 -15.95 6.28 -1.85
CA ILE A 137 -15.01 6.22 -0.73
C ILE A 137 -15.78 6.16 0.58
N HIS A 138 -15.37 5.22 1.43
CA HIS A 138 -15.95 5.01 2.74
C HIS A 138 -14.85 5.02 3.81
N PRO A 139 -15.00 5.78 4.89
CA PRO A 139 -14.08 5.69 6.02
C PRO A 139 -14.23 4.34 6.72
N LEU A 140 -13.11 3.80 7.20
CA LEU A 140 -13.07 2.59 8.00
C LEU A 140 -12.97 2.91 9.49
N ASN A 141 -13.50 2.04 10.34
CA ASN A 141 -13.56 2.24 11.77
C ASN A 141 -12.25 1.82 12.49
N VAL A 142 -11.10 2.27 11.99
CA VAL A 142 -9.80 2.10 12.62
C VAL A 142 -9.45 3.36 13.41
N LYS A 143 -8.92 3.18 14.61
CA LYS A 143 -8.45 4.33 15.41
C LYS A 143 -7.24 4.97 14.74
N PRO A 144 -7.10 6.30 14.79
CA PRO A 144 -5.91 6.98 14.30
C PRO A 144 -4.63 6.44 14.94
N ILE A 145 -3.61 6.29 14.13
CA ILE A 145 -2.24 5.87 14.48
C ILE A 145 -1.23 6.83 13.85
N VAL A 146 0.03 6.74 14.21
CA VAL A 146 1.05 7.68 13.72
C VAL A 146 1.46 7.34 12.29
N ILE A 147 1.97 6.13 12.07
CA ILE A 147 2.46 5.67 10.77
C ILE A 147 1.76 4.37 10.39
N PRO A 148 0.58 4.44 9.72
CA PRO A 148 -0.08 3.25 9.22
C PRO A 148 0.80 2.60 8.15
N SER A 149 1.13 1.35 8.40
CA SER A 149 1.86 0.46 7.49
C SER A 149 1.20 -0.90 7.48
N THR A 150 1.67 -1.81 6.65
CA THR A 150 1.01 -3.09 6.43
C THR A 150 -0.48 -2.91 6.08
N ALA A 151 -0.88 -3.31 4.90
CA ALA A 151 -2.26 -3.27 4.45
C ALA A 151 -2.53 -4.52 3.61
N CYS A 152 -2.79 -5.63 4.27
CA CYS A 152 -3.01 -6.92 3.59
C CYS A 152 -4.11 -7.73 4.26
N PHE A 153 -4.56 -8.76 3.56
CA PHE A 153 -5.70 -9.57 3.96
C PHE A 153 -5.32 -11.04 4.00
N SER A 154 -6.03 -11.81 4.83
CA SER A 154 -6.01 -13.27 4.71
C SER A 154 -6.51 -13.69 3.32
N PRO A 155 -6.13 -14.89 2.82
CA PRO A 155 -6.53 -15.34 1.49
C PRO A 155 -8.05 -15.40 1.27
N ASP A 156 -8.82 -15.64 2.33
CA ASP A 156 -10.30 -15.65 2.32
C ASP A 156 -10.92 -14.27 2.55
N GLY A 157 -10.11 -13.24 2.83
CA GLY A 157 -10.56 -11.88 3.09
C GLY A 157 -11.20 -11.65 4.45
N SER A 158 -11.24 -12.65 5.32
CA SER A 158 -11.90 -12.56 6.62
C SER A 158 -11.09 -11.78 7.66
N VAL A 159 -9.78 -11.59 7.43
CA VAL A 159 -8.89 -10.86 8.35
C VAL A 159 -8.13 -9.79 7.59
N PHE A 160 -8.11 -8.59 8.17
CA PHE A 160 -7.27 -7.46 7.74
C PHE A 160 -6.12 -7.26 8.69
N TYR A 161 -4.91 -7.10 8.17
CA TYR A 161 -3.68 -6.85 8.93
C TYR A 161 -3.18 -5.44 8.68
N THR A 162 -2.81 -4.75 9.76
CA THR A 162 -2.16 -3.43 9.72
C THR A 162 -1.29 -3.20 10.94
N CYS A 163 -0.39 -2.24 10.88
CA CYS A 163 0.44 -1.84 12.01
C CYS A 163 0.58 -0.32 12.10
N ASP A 164 0.94 0.15 13.29
CA ASP A 164 1.64 1.42 13.45
C ASP A 164 3.13 1.12 13.47
N THR A 165 3.89 1.63 12.52
CA THR A 165 5.35 1.42 12.47
C THR A 165 6.03 1.84 13.76
N THR A 166 5.47 2.81 14.49
CA THR A 166 6.05 3.28 15.76
C THR A 166 5.87 2.29 16.92
N GLU A 167 4.92 1.31 16.81
CA GLU A 167 4.53 0.39 17.90
C GLU A 167 5.08 -0.99 17.60
N GLN A 168 5.94 -1.52 17.31
CA GLN A 168 6.46 -2.91 17.12
C GLN A 168 5.39 -4.04 17.15
N GLU A 169 4.14 -3.72 16.78
CA GLU A 169 3.00 -4.63 16.79
C GLU A 169 2.29 -4.64 15.44
N ILE A 170 2.00 -5.83 14.93
CA ILE A 170 1.07 -6.02 13.81
C ILE A 170 -0.26 -6.46 14.39
N HIS A 171 -1.32 -5.75 14.05
CA HIS A 171 -2.68 -6.03 14.47
C HIS A 171 -3.47 -6.76 13.39
N ALA A 172 -4.36 -7.63 13.83
CA ALA A 172 -5.37 -8.27 13.00
C ALA A 172 -6.76 -7.79 13.41
N PHE A 173 -7.63 -7.64 12.42
CA PHE A 173 -9.05 -7.31 12.58
C PHE A 173 -9.87 -8.33 11.82
N ASP A 174 -11.01 -8.72 12.36
CA ASP A 174 -11.99 -9.48 11.59
C ASP A 174 -12.75 -8.52 10.68
N VAL A 175 -12.94 -8.93 9.42
CA VAL A 175 -13.65 -8.16 8.39
C VAL A 175 -15.08 -8.69 8.30
N GLU A 176 -16.04 -7.89 8.71
CA GLU A 176 -17.47 -8.20 8.62
C GLU A 176 -18.11 -7.56 7.37
N GLU A 177 -19.38 -7.88 7.16
CA GLU A 177 -20.16 -7.31 6.06
C GLU A 177 -20.10 -5.76 6.06
N GLY A 178 -19.98 -5.18 4.86
CA GLY A 178 -19.82 -3.73 4.68
C GLY A 178 -18.44 -3.20 5.06
N ALA A 179 -17.43 -4.08 5.14
CA ALA A 179 -16.04 -3.74 5.52
C ALA A 179 -15.91 -3.18 6.95
N ARG A 180 -16.81 -3.57 7.85
CA ARG A 180 -16.72 -3.23 9.26
C ARG A 180 -15.61 -4.05 9.92
N LEU A 181 -14.69 -3.39 10.62
CA LEU A 181 -13.58 -4.02 11.32
C LEU A 181 -13.93 -4.24 12.79
N THR A 182 -13.74 -5.47 13.26
CA THR A 182 -14.04 -5.89 14.63
C THR A 182 -12.90 -6.73 15.21
N ASN A 183 -12.99 -7.09 16.48
CA ASN A 183 -12.07 -8.01 17.15
C ASN A 183 -10.59 -7.67 16.93
N ARG A 184 -10.20 -6.38 17.13
CA ARG A 184 -8.79 -5.97 17.10
C ARG A 184 -7.97 -6.80 18.08
N ARG A 185 -6.91 -7.41 17.58
CA ARG A 185 -5.97 -8.22 18.38
C ARG A 185 -4.55 -8.04 17.88
N ILE A 186 -3.57 -8.23 18.74
CA ILE A 186 -2.18 -8.34 18.32
C ILE A 186 -2.02 -9.67 17.59
N PHE A 187 -1.55 -9.61 16.34
CA PHE A 187 -1.22 -10.79 15.56
C PHE A 187 0.20 -11.26 15.89
N THR A 188 1.15 -10.33 15.87
CA THR A 188 2.55 -10.61 16.25
C THR A 188 3.25 -9.32 16.67
N THR A 189 4.41 -9.47 17.31
CA THR A 189 5.29 -8.37 17.70
C THR A 189 6.68 -8.57 17.12
N THR A 190 7.34 -7.49 16.73
CA THR A 190 8.76 -7.51 16.43
C THR A 190 9.53 -7.36 17.74
N SER A 191 10.56 -8.18 17.96
CA SER A 191 11.37 -8.08 19.18
C SER A 191 12.16 -6.77 19.19
N SER A 192 12.41 -6.23 20.39
CA SER A 192 13.27 -5.05 20.56
C SER A 192 14.65 -5.32 19.94
N GLY A 193 15.05 -4.48 19.00
CA GLY A 193 16.29 -4.61 18.22
C GLY A 193 16.15 -5.33 16.87
N ALA A 194 14.98 -5.91 16.56
CA ALA A 194 14.70 -6.52 15.24
C ALA A 194 14.19 -5.52 14.18
N GLY A 195 14.02 -4.24 14.54
CA GLY A 195 13.44 -3.21 13.68
C GLY A 195 11.95 -3.01 13.95
N TYR A 196 11.33 -2.27 13.07
CA TYR A 196 9.91 -1.90 13.12
C TYR A 196 9.15 -2.57 11.97
N PRO A 197 7.88 -2.97 12.17
CA PRO A 197 7.06 -3.48 11.08
C PRO A 197 6.76 -2.36 10.08
N ASP A 198 6.80 -2.70 8.79
CA ASP A 198 6.49 -1.79 7.69
C ASP A 198 5.60 -2.49 6.67
N GLY A 199 5.93 -2.51 5.38
CA GLY A 199 5.18 -3.19 4.36
C GLY A 199 5.18 -4.71 4.55
N SER A 200 4.00 -5.33 4.42
CA SER A 200 3.82 -6.77 4.54
C SER A 200 2.94 -7.31 3.41
N THR A 201 3.02 -8.59 3.20
CA THR A 201 2.13 -9.31 2.28
C THR A 201 1.77 -10.68 2.88
N VAL A 202 0.67 -11.24 2.42
CA VAL A 202 0.22 -12.58 2.84
C VAL A 202 0.39 -13.53 1.65
N ASP A 203 0.97 -14.70 1.89
CA ASP A 203 1.09 -15.75 0.89
C ASP A 203 -0.23 -16.54 0.71
N SER A 204 -0.26 -17.45 -0.27
CA SER A 204 -1.45 -18.27 -0.55
C SER A 204 -1.81 -19.28 0.56
N GLU A 205 -0.90 -19.52 1.50
CA GLU A 205 -1.10 -20.40 2.66
C GLU A 205 -1.54 -19.61 3.91
N GLY A 206 -1.59 -18.26 3.81
CA GLY A 206 -2.01 -17.37 4.89
C GLY A 206 -0.88 -16.91 5.81
N HIS A 207 0.38 -17.12 5.44
CA HIS A 207 1.51 -16.60 6.21
C HIS A 207 1.74 -15.12 5.89
N LEU A 208 1.90 -14.31 6.94
CA LEU A 208 2.27 -12.90 6.85
C LEU A 208 3.79 -12.75 6.88
#